data_017348c7179b55c509b659a0072ca8c9
#
_entry.id   017348c7179b55c509b659a0072ca8c9
#
_cell.length_a   1.000
_cell.length_b   1.000
_cell.length_c   1.000
_cell.angle_alpha   90.00
_cell.angle_beta   90.00
_cell.angle_gamma   90.00
#
_symmetry.space_group_name_H-M   'P 1'
#
loop_
_entity.id
_entity.type
_entity.pdbx_description
1 polymer ?
#
loop_
_entity_poly.entity_id
_entity_poly.type
_entity_poly.pdbx_seq_one_letter_code
_entity_poly.pdbx_strand_id
1 'polypeptide(L)'
;MPQSEVVTDANLTNVYNQVSPTAAIDAVEAADEESIVVVDFDETLFLRNSTEEYLDSIYPRPAGACLLLILKVLKPWRLLPSRLRDDAFAKDWCLVVAATLFFPWTLLVWRYRAKSLAKKFWNQSLVQAMHANPRAEVVVATLGFDLIVKPLLRHLPVTLSGKVGHRNIVACRFWQGPADRAKGKLAMVQEVLGAVAIEKAVAITDSDLDQPLLESVSKPCLVVWPEAEYVPAMSDVYLPLFYSEKVKNPNKSHFMKRIVMGHWAFLAIALSFLSPHPWLNAASLFLLVVSYWCIYEIGYQENDSVGEKYEKKPVLSKNYDRYKSRINLHTAAPWYWATAIALPAILMIEVGKIDSPLSIAFESVLSKGPSLLIFDVAVWLLFLVAVRLTFWIYNQFNEEARIWIYPILQIQKFFGFTLLVGISAVGSALLIALTISRWLHYAIYRYGGDRWRFPLNLGCFLLFIMLYVSIAMGSSSFTEVFTLQAFAATGYCLIRSIKGIKTVKPLIGLVGQELPKLEKQKLGGSKQSVATAQTPCPTFPTPSSEKGLDNSTVAASLYRR
;
A
#
# COMPACT_ATOMS: atom_id res chain seq x y z
N MET A 1 6.77 -21.77 11.75
CA MET A 1 6.04 -20.70 12.43
C MET A 1 4.64 -20.70 11.86
N PRO A 2 3.61 -20.89 12.67
CA PRO A 2 2.24 -21.01 12.22
C PRO A 2 1.77 -19.66 11.67
N GLN A 3 0.97 -19.75 10.64
CA GLN A 3 0.21 -18.65 10.07
C GLN A 3 -0.66 -18.08 11.18
N SER A 4 -0.46 -16.80 11.52
CA SER A 4 -1.52 -16.05 12.19
C SER A 4 -2.65 -15.91 11.18
N GLU A 5 -3.64 -16.75 11.34
CA GLU A 5 -4.97 -16.50 10.82
C GLU A 5 -5.37 -15.09 11.27
N VAL A 6 -5.60 -14.23 10.31
CA VAL A 6 -6.47 -13.09 10.53
C VAL A 6 -7.82 -13.73 10.79
N VAL A 7 -8.14 -13.87 12.06
CA VAL A 7 -9.52 -14.09 12.50
C VAL A 7 -10.29 -12.89 11.96
N THR A 8 -10.97 -13.09 10.87
CA THR A 8 -12.11 -12.28 10.51
C THR A 8 -13.10 -12.53 11.64
N ASP A 9 -13.26 -11.52 12.49
CA ASP A 9 -14.33 -11.48 13.50
C ASP A 9 -15.70 -11.49 12.82
N ALA A 10 -16.09 -12.66 12.35
CA ALA A 10 -17.40 -12.91 11.75
C ALA A 10 -18.34 -13.63 12.74
N ASN A 11 -18.02 -13.60 14.05
CA ASN A 11 -18.87 -14.23 15.09
C ASN A 11 -18.93 -13.45 16.41
N LEU A 12 -18.73 -12.14 16.42
CA LEU A 12 -19.34 -11.30 17.42
C LEU A 12 -20.77 -11.05 16.94
N THR A 13 -21.72 -11.76 17.46
CA THR A 13 -23.14 -11.42 17.35
C THR A 13 -23.29 -9.99 17.80
N ASN A 14 -23.58 -9.06 16.85
CA ASN A 14 -23.92 -7.67 17.17
C ASN A 14 -25.06 -7.71 18.19
N VAL A 15 -24.76 -7.41 19.44
CA VAL A 15 -25.72 -7.43 20.55
C VAL A 15 -26.72 -6.28 20.37
N TYR A 16 -26.33 -5.22 19.67
CA TYR A 16 -27.20 -4.10 19.32
C TYR A 16 -27.41 -4.04 17.80
N ASN A 17 -28.69 -3.96 17.40
CA ASN A 17 -29.02 -3.65 16.01
C ASN A 17 -28.59 -2.21 15.71
N GLN A 18 -27.89 -2.02 14.59
CA GLN A 18 -27.61 -0.68 14.07
C GLN A 18 -28.91 0.06 13.82
N VAL A 19 -29.01 1.28 14.34
CA VAL A 19 -30.14 2.17 14.08
C VAL A 19 -29.85 3.05 12.85
N SER A 20 -30.91 3.51 12.19
CA SER A 20 -30.74 4.43 11.07
C SER A 20 -30.26 5.81 11.55
N PRO A 21 -29.55 6.59 10.72
CA PRO A 21 -29.21 7.98 11.04
C PRO A 21 -30.40 8.82 11.47
N THR A 22 -31.57 8.61 10.85
CA THR A 22 -32.82 9.31 11.20
C THR A 22 -33.29 8.98 12.61
N ALA A 23 -33.27 7.69 13.00
CA ALA A 23 -33.66 7.28 14.36
C ALA A 23 -32.73 7.85 15.44
N ALA A 24 -31.45 8.03 15.15
CA ALA A 24 -30.51 8.68 16.07
C ALA A 24 -30.78 10.18 16.17
N ILE A 25 -31.12 10.85 15.09
CA ILE A 25 -31.54 12.25 15.06
C ILE A 25 -32.81 12.45 15.91
N ASP A 26 -33.82 11.61 15.66
CA ASP A 26 -35.08 11.64 16.41
C ASP A 26 -34.85 11.42 17.93
N ALA A 27 -33.86 10.57 18.27
CA ALA A 27 -33.50 10.34 19.69
C ALA A 27 -32.87 11.58 20.34
N VAL A 28 -32.12 12.40 19.62
CA VAL A 28 -31.55 13.68 20.07
C VAL A 28 -32.66 14.72 20.24
N GLU A 29 -33.55 14.84 19.27
CA GLU A 29 -34.63 15.81 19.26
C GLU A 29 -35.68 15.52 20.37
N ALA A 30 -35.89 14.23 20.66
CA ALA A 30 -36.82 13.77 21.71
C ALA A 30 -36.20 13.73 23.11
N ALA A 31 -34.93 14.09 23.30
CA ALA A 31 -34.28 14.12 24.59
C ALA A 31 -34.89 15.26 25.45
N ASP A 32 -35.23 14.96 26.72
CA ASP A 32 -35.79 15.91 27.65
C ASP A 32 -34.71 16.70 28.42
N GLU A 33 -35.16 17.63 29.29
CA GLU A 33 -34.25 18.48 30.09
C GLU A 33 -33.44 17.72 31.15
N GLU A 34 -33.84 16.49 31.49
CA GLU A 34 -33.15 15.62 32.45
C GLU A 34 -32.22 14.64 31.76
N SER A 35 -32.38 14.46 30.43
CA SER A 35 -31.60 13.53 29.65
C SER A 35 -30.30 14.17 29.15
N ILE A 36 -29.19 13.43 29.28
CA ILE A 36 -27.90 13.81 28.72
C ILE A 36 -27.70 13.09 27.40
N VAL A 37 -27.28 13.82 26.36
CA VAL A 37 -26.93 13.24 25.07
C VAL A 37 -25.42 13.09 24.99
N VAL A 38 -24.91 11.86 25.06
CA VAL A 38 -23.50 11.53 24.92
C VAL A 38 -23.23 11.22 23.44
N VAL A 39 -22.43 12.05 22.79
CA VAL A 39 -22.12 11.94 21.37
C VAL A 39 -20.66 11.57 21.19
N ASP A 40 -20.38 10.53 20.41
CA ASP A 40 -19.03 10.21 19.96
C ASP A 40 -18.52 11.28 19.00
N PHE A 41 -17.19 11.38 18.89
CA PHE A 41 -16.57 12.45 18.12
C PHE A 41 -16.14 12.00 16.72
N ASP A 42 -15.18 11.05 16.65
CA ASP A 42 -14.60 10.60 15.40
C ASP A 42 -15.61 9.73 14.63
N GLU A 43 -15.77 10.01 13.32
CA GLU A 43 -16.69 9.32 12.40
C GLU A 43 -18.18 9.40 12.80
N THR A 44 -18.51 10.10 13.89
CA THR A 44 -19.88 10.38 14.36
C THR A 44 -20.23 11.87 14.28
N LEU A 45 -19.73 12.71 15.17
CA LEU A 45 -19.94 14.17 15.13
C LEU A 45 -19.04 14.84 14.10
N PHE A 46 -17.81 14.41 14.03
CA PHE A 46 -16.82 14.77 13.02
C PHE A 46 -16.65 13.60 12.04
N LEU A 47 -17.09 13.76 10.79
CA LEU A 47 -17.18 12.70 9.77
C LEU A 47 -15.82 12.21 9.25
N ARG A 48 -14.75 12.44 10.01
CA ARG A 48 -13.39 11.98 9.77
C ARG A 48 -12.74 11.52 11.08
N ASN A 49 -11.59 10.86 10.99
CA ASN A 49 -10.79 10.54 12.16
C ASN A 49 -9.85 11.71 12.50
N SER A 50 -10.07 12.34 13.66
CA SER A 50 -9.33 13.53 14.07
C SER A 50 -7.83 13.28 14.29
N THR A 51 -7.46 12.10 14.76
CA THR A 51 -6.05 11.71 14.95
C THR A 51 -5.33 11.58 13.63
N GLU A 52 -5.96 10.96 12.63
CA GLU A 52 -5.38 10.83 11.28
C GLU A 52 -5.27 12.21 10.59
N GLU A 53 -6.27 13.09 10.74
CA GLU A 53 -6.23 14.47 10.20
C GLU A 53 -5.14 15.31 10.89
N TYR A 54 -4.90 15.10 12.20
CA TYR A 54 -3.78 15.74 12.90
C TYR A 54 -2.42 15.26 12.35
N LEU A 55 -2.24 13.96 12.20
CA LEU A 55 -1.03 13.39 11.62
C LEU A 55 -0.83 13.81 10.16
N ASP A 56 -1.92 14.04 9.41
CA ASP A 56 -1.87 14.59 8.05
C ASP A 56 -1.47 16.07 8.01
N SER A 57 -1.48 16.76 9.15
CA SER A 57 -1.07 18.16 9.27
C SER A 57 0.44 18.35 9.43
N ILE A 58 1.23 17.27 9.51
CA ILE A 58 2.70 17.34 9.61
C ILE A 58 3.27 17.96 8.33
N TYR A 59 4.17 18.92 8.51
CA TYR A 59 4.89 19.56 7.41
C TYR A 59 6.41 19.60 7.71
N PRO A 60 7.31 19.31 6.74
CA PRO A 60 7.02 18.90 5.34
C PRO A 60 6.37 17.52 5.25
N ARG A 61 5.36 17.36 4.40
CA ARG A 61 4.57 16.12 4.27
C ARG A 61 5.41 14.87 3.98
N PRO A 62 6.42 14.88 3.07
CA PRO A 62 7.27 13.71 2.86
C PRO A 62 8.05 13.26 4.11
N ALA A 63 8.55 14.22 4.91
CA ALA A 63 9.24 13.91 6.15
C ALA A 63 8.28 13.33 7.21
N GLY A 64 7.07 13.87 7.29
CA GLY A 64 5.99 13.31 8.11
C GLY A 64 5.65 11.87 7.72
N ALA A 65 5.46 11.61 6.42
CA ALA A 65 5.19 10.27 5.91
C ALA A 65 6.34 9.29 6.21
N CYS A 66 7.60 9.72 6.08
CA CYS A 66 8.76 8.92 6.47
C CYS A 66 8.77 8.62 7.97
N LEU A 67 8.53 9.62 8.82
CA LEU A 67 8.47 9.41 10.28
C LEU A 67 7.38 8.38 10.62
N LEU A 68 6.17 8.53 10.09
CA LEU A 68 5.07 7.61 10.34
C LEU A 68 5.39 6.19 9.84
N LEU A 69 6.06 6.06 8.69
CA LEU A 69 6.51 4.77 8.17
C LEU A 69 7.55 4.12 9.08
N ILE A 70 8.59 4.87 9.49
CA ILE A 70 9.64 4.39 10.40
C ILE A 70 9.02 3.91 11.72
N LEU A 71 8.13 4.68 12.31
CA LEU A 71 7.45 4.30 13.55
C LEU A 71 6.58 3.05 13.37
N LYS A 72 5.85 2.93 12.26
CA LYS A 72 5.05 1.72 11.93
C LYS A 72 5.92 0.48 11.73
N VAL A 73 7.18 0.63 11.27
CA VAL A 73 8.15 -0.48 11.11
C VAL A 73 8.80 -0.84 12.45
N LEU A 74 9.29 0.14 13.19
CA LEU A 74 10.00 -0.06 14.48
C LEU A 74 9.06 -0.47 15.61
N LYS A 75 7.77 -0.05 15.54
CA LYS A 75 6.74 -0.35 16.54
C LYS A 75 7.16 -0.01 17.97
N PRO A 76 7.59 1.24 18.25
CA PRO A 76 8.13 1.62 19.55
C PRO A 76 7.13 1.44 20.70
N TRP A 77 5.83 1.44 20.42
CA TRP A 77 4.79 1.15 21.43
C TRP A 77 4.91 -0.25 22.04
N ARG A 78 5.61 -1.19 21.38
CA ARG A 78 5.88 -2.53 21.95
C ARG A 78 6.88 -2.52 23.11
N LEU A 79 7.61 -1.42 23.27
CA LEU A 79 8.54 -1.21 24.39
C LEU A 79 7.84 -0.66 25.64
N LEU A 80 6.57 -0.23 25.51
CA LEU A 80 5.78 0.24 26.66
C LEU A 80 5.48 -0.90 27.65
N PRO A 81 5.28 -0.59 28.95
CA PRO A 81 4.89 -1.58 29.96
C PRO A 81 3.61 -2.34 29.55
N SER A 82 3.50 -3.60 29.95
CA SER A 82 2.39 -4.49 29.53
C SER A 82 1.00 -3.93 29.82
N ARG A 83 0.85 -3.16 30.89
CA ARG A 83 -0.41 -2.49 31.25
C ARG A 83 -0.87 -1.39 30.27
N LEU A 84 0.05 -0.87 29.46
CA LEU A 84 -0.17 0.20 28.47
C LEU A 84 -0.02 -0.29 27.04
N ARG A 85 0.20 -1.60 26.85
CA ARG A 85 0.59 -2.24 25.59
C ARG A 85 -0.61 -2.65 24.73
N ASP A 86 -1.79 -2.15 24.94
CA ASP A 86 -2.85 -2.39 23.95
C ASP A 86 -2.38 -1.80 22.60
N ASP A 87 -2.11 -2.69 21.63
CA ASP A 87 -1.38 -2.36 20.39
C ASP A 87 -2.06 -1.23 19.60
N ALA A 88 -3.38 -1.12 19.67
CA ALA A 88 -4.13 -0.08 18.97
C ALA A 88 -3.99 1.29 19.65
N PHE A 89 -4.21 1.35 20.95
CA PHE A 89 -4.23 2.61 21.71
C PHE A 89 -2.83 3.21 21.93
N ALA A 90 -1.86 2.36 22.25
CA ALA A 90 -0.48 2.77 22.44
C ALA A 90 0.16 3.25 21.14
N LYS A 91 -0.19 2.64 20.01
CA LYS A 91 0.29 3.01 18.66
C LYS A 91 -0.08 4.45 18.34
N ASP A 92 -1.36 4.81 18.41
CA ASP A 92 -1.83 6.14 18.04
C ASP A 92 -1.20 7.22 18.92
N TRP A 93 -1.10 6.96 20.23
CA TRP A 93 -0.43 7.86 21.16
C TRP A 93 1.05 8.07 20.78
N CYS A 94 1.80 6.99 20.52
CA CYS A 94 3.20 7.10 20.09
C CYS A 94 3.35 7.89 18.79
N LEU A 95 2.44 7.70 17.83
CA LEU A 95 2.48 8.44 16.57
C LEU A 95 2.22 9.94 16.80
N VAL A 96 1.22 10.28 17.61
CA VAL A 96 0.89 11.69 17.92
C VAL A 96 2.00 12.35 18.73
N VAL A 97 2.56 11.68 19.75
CA VAL A 97 3.68 12.19 20.53
C VAL A 97 4.91 12.42 19.64
N ALA A 98 5.28 11.44 18.83
CA ALA A 98 6.42 11.57 17.92
C ALA A 98 6.20 12.71 16.91
N ALA A 99 5.01 12.80 16.30
CA ALA A 99 4.66 13.89 15.39
C ALA A 99 4.81 15.25 16.06
N THR A 100 4.34 15.38 17.31
CA THR A 100 4.40 16.63 18.07
C THR A 100 5.83 16.99 18.49
N LEU A 101 6.67 16.00 18.84
CA LEU A 101 8.04 16.23 19.28
C LEU A 101 8.99 16.51 18.11
N PHE A 102 8.91 15.74 17.02
CA PHE A 102 9.78 15.93 15.86
C PHE A 102 9.37 17.11 14.98
N PHE A 103 8.08 17.47 14.97
CA PHE A 103 7.52 18.58 14.20
C PHE A 103 6.63 19.45 15.09
N PRO A 104 7.17 20.18 16.07
CA PRO A 104 6.37 20.92 17.06
C PRO A 104 5.45 21.98 16.45
N TRP A 105 5.82 22.52 15.28
CA TRP A 105 4.95 23.44 14.54
C TRP A 105 3.66 22.80 14.02
N THR A 106 3.56 21.46 14.01
CA THR A 106 2.31 20.75 13.65
C THR A 106 1.14 21.23 14.50
N LEU A 107 1.37 21.60 15.77
CA LEU A 107 0.34 22.16 16.63
C LEU A 107 -0.25 23.48 16.10
N LEU A 108 0.60 24.33 15.51
CA LEU A 108 0.18 25.60 14.92
C LEU A 108 -0.57 25.35 13.61
N VAL A 109 -0.01 24.47 12.75
CA VAL A 109 -0.64 24.07 11.50
C VAL A 109 -2.02 23.45 11.77
N TRP A 110 -2.12 22.59 12.79
CA TRP A 110 -3.37 21.96 13.20
C TRP A 110 -4.43 22.99 13.62
N ARG A 111 -4.07 23.92 14.50
CA ARG A 111 -5.00 24.99 14.93
C ARG A 111 -5.54 25.79 13.76
N TYR A 112 -4.70 26.06 12.75
CA TYR A 112 -5.13 26.76 11.54
C TYR A 112 -6.05 25.88 10.67
N ARG A 113 -5.67 24.60 10.44
CA ARG A 113 -6.47 23.67 9.65
C ARG A 113 -7.79 23.29 10.33
N ALA A 114 -7.84 23.21 11.65
CA ALA A 114 -9.02 22.82 12.41
C ALA A 114 -10.27 23.62 12.01
N LYS A 115 -10.13 24.92 11.76
CA LYS A 115 -11.25 25.76 11.32
C LYS A 115 -11.84 25.32 9.98
N SER A 116 -11.01 25.01 9.00
CA SER A 116 -11.46 24.59 7.67
C SER A 116 -12.01 23.17 7.67
N LEU A 117 -11.37 22.25 8.43
CA LEU A 117 -11.81 20.87 8.57
C LEU A 117 -13.14 20.78 9.30
N ALA A 118 -13.28 21.52 10.39
CA ALA A 118 -14.53 21.63 11.13
C ALA A 118 -15.68 22.06 10.21
N LYS A 119 -15.49 23.14 9.44
CA LYS A 119 -16.48 23.63 8.48
C LYS A 119 -16.92 22.61 7.44
N LYS A 120 -15.97 21.74 7.03
CA LYS A 120 -16.16 20.78 5.95
C LYS A 120 -16.75 19.45 6.41
N PHE A 121 -16.41 19.01 7.62
CA PHE A 121 -16.63 17.62 8.03
C PHE A 121 -17.50 17.49 9.29
N TRP A 122 -18.17 18.53 9.76
CA TRP A 122 -19.23 18.36 10.76
C TRP A 122 -20.39 17.57 10.19
N ASN A 123 -20.91 16.64 10.97
CA ASN A 123 -22.19 15.98 10.70
C ASN A 123 -23.32 16.98 10.83
N GLN A 124 -23.70 17.60 9.71
CA GLN A 124 -24.67 18.69 9.70
C GLN A 124 -26.03 18.27 10.24
N SER A 125 -26.48 17.06 9.96
CA SER A 125 -27.76 16.52 10.43
C SER A 125 -27.78 16.41 11.96
N LEU A 126 -26.72 15.86 12.53
CA LEU A 126 -26.59 15.73 13.99
C LEU A 126 -26.43 17.09 14.67
N VAL A 127 -25.67 18.01 14.09
CA VAL A 127 -25.50 19.38 14.58
C VAL A 127 -26.83 20.14 14.54
N GLN A 128 -27.67 19.98 13.50
CA GLN A 128 -29.00 20.58 13.42
C GLN A 128 -29.94 20.01 14.48
N ALA A 129 -29.94 18.70 14.72
CA ALA A 129 -30.75 18.08 15.78
C ALA A 129 -30.36 18.60 17.18
N MET A 130 -29.05 18.73 17.45
CA MET A 130 -28.54 19.32 18.70
C MET A 130 -28.96 20.80 18.83
N HIS A 131 -28.99 21.56 17.72
CA HIS A 131 -29.43 22.93 17.72
C HIS A 131 -30.96 23.07 17.93
N ALA A 132 -31.73 22.13 17.36
CA ALA A 132 -33.19 22.11 17.48
C ALA A 132 -33.64 21.79 18.90
N ASN A 133 -32.83 21.08 19.68
CA ASN A 133 -33.10 20.76 21.08
C ASN A 133 -32.10 21.40 22.06
N PRO A 134 -32.20 22.71 22.33
CA PRO A 134 -31.31 23.41 23.26
C PRO A 134 -31.53 23.05 24.73
N ARG A 135 -32.54 22.22 25.05
CA ARG A 135 -32.86 21.80 26.41
C ARG A 135 -32.01 20.62 26.87
N ALA A 136 -31.63 19.75 25.95
CA ALA A 136 -30.79 18.59 26.24
C ALA A 136 -29.35 19.02 26.51
N GLU A 137 -28.76 18.46 27.56
CA GLU A 137 -27.33 18.62 27.81
C GLU A 137 -26.54 17.71 26.87
N VAL A 138 -25.65 18.28 26.06
CA VAL A 138 -24.81 17.51 25.12
C VAL A 138 -23.38 17.39 25.63
N VAL A 139 -22.89 16.15 25.72
CA VAL A 139 -21.54 15.80 26.12
C VAL A 139 -20.86 15.06 24.98
N VAL A 140 -19.75 15.60 24.49
CA VAL A 140 -18.92 14.94 23.49
C VAL A 140 -17.92 14.03 24.20
N ALA A 141 -17.99 12.72 23.94
CA ALA A 141 -17.13 11.71 24.54
C ALA A 141 -16.28 11.01 23.47
N THR A 142 -14.97 11.06 23.61
CA THR A 142 -14.04 10.46 22.62
C THR A 142 -12.82 9.86 23.29
N LEU A 143 -12.26 8.82 22.67
CA LEU A 143 -10.93 8.31 22.96
C LEU A 143 -9.83 9.06 22.21
N GLY A 144 -10.18 10.09 21.43
CA GLY A 144 -9.25 11.05 20.83
C GLY A 144 -8.56 11.93 21.89
N PHE A 145 -7.45 12.55 21.50
CA PHE A 145 -6.65 13.38 22.42
C PHE A 145 -7.23 14.80 22.52
N ASP A 146 -7.32 15.34 23.73
CA ASP A 146 -7.83 16.68 24.02
C ASP A 146 -7.10 17.78 23.22
N LEU A 147 -5.79 17.62 23.02
CA LEU A 147 -4.95 18.49 22.20
C LEU A 147 -5.42 18.59 20.74
N ILE A 148 -6.00 17.50 20.22
CA ILE A 148 -6.48 17.37 18.83
C ILE A 148 -7.95 17.78 18.74
N VAL A 149 -8.79 17.31 19.66
CA VAL A 149 -10.26 17.46 19.60
C VAL A 149 -10.71 18.86 19.96
N LYS A 150 -10.13 19.48 21.00
CA LYS A 150 -10.51 20.82 21.46
C LYS A 150 -10.41 21.92 20.38
N PRO A 151 -9.35 21.97 19.53
CA PRO A 151 -9.29 22.95 18.44
C PRO A 151 -10.43 22.80 17.42
N LEU A 152 -10.88 21.58 17.14
CA LEU A 152 -12.05 21.35 16.25
C LEU A 152 -13.34 21.81 16.90
N LEU A 153 -13.59 21.40 18.16
CA LEU A 153 -14.81 21.74 18.89
C LEU A 153 -14.99 23.23 19.14
N ARG A 154 -13.93 24.04 19.13
CA ARG A 154 -14.03 25.51 19.17
C ARG A 154 -14.78 26.10 17.96
N HIS A 155 -14.90 25.34 16.87
CA HIS A 155 -15.58 25.74 15.65
C HIS A 155 -16.90 24.99 15.44
N LEU A 156 -17.38 24.29 16.46
CA LEU A 156 -18.70 23.68 16.44
C LEU A 156 -19.76 24.80 16.48
N PRO A 157 -20.74 24.79 15.56
CA PRO A 157 -21.72 25.88 15.47
C PRO A 157 -22.79 25.83 16.59
N VAL A 158 -22.75 24.83 17.45
CA VAL A 158 -23.64 24.68 18.60
C VAL A 158 -22.87 24.97 19.88
N THR A 159 -23.45 25.77 20.75
CA THR A 159 -22.90 25.98 22.09
C THR A 159 -23.18 24.73 22.92
N LEU A 160 -22.13 24.01 23.31
CA LEU A 160 -22.23 22.91 24.25
C LEU A 160 -22.55 23.53 25.64
N SER A 161 -23.82 23.85 25.92
CA SER A 161 -24.20 24.43 27.19
C SER A 161 -24.50 23.33 28.17
N GLY A 162 -23.60 23.12 29.13
CA GLY A 162 -23.85 22.28 30.29
C GLY A 162 -24.42 23.07 31.46
N LYS A 163 -25.41 22.53 32.12
CA LYS A 163 -25.92 23.05 33.42
C LYS A 163 -24.88 22.87 34.55
N VAL A 164 -23.92 21.98 34.35
CA VAL A 164 -22.82 21.70 35.28
C VAL A 164 -21.52 22.19 34.65
N GLY A 165 -21.04 23.33 35.13
CA GLY A 165 -19.90 24.05 34.60
C GLY A 165 -18.68 23.18 34.23
N HIS A 166 -18.19 23.36 33.04
CA HIS A 166 -16.85 23.10 32.55
C HIS A 166 -16.47 21.79 31.83
N ARG A 167 -17.33 20.73 31.74
CA ARG A 167 -16.83 19.48 31.14
C ARG A 167 -17.78 18.79 30.16
N ASN A 168 -18.26 19.53 29.18
CA ASN A 168 -19.04 18.91 28.09
C ASN A 168 -18.15 18.19 27.06
N ILE A 169 -16.83 18.05 27.35
CA ILE A 169 -15.86 17.36 26.51
C ILE A 169 -15.12 16.36 27.37
N VAL A 170 -15.34 15.09 27.10
CA VAL A 170 -14.62 13.95 27.66
C VAL A 170 -13.67 13.42 26.61
N ALA A 171 -12.38 13.67 26.76
CA ALA A 171 -11.33 13.30 25.83
C ALA A 171 -10.08 12.84 26.58
N CYS A 172 -9.26 11.99 25.97
CA CYS A 172 -8.02 11.53 26.56
C CYS A 172 -7.02 12.69 26.72
N ARG A 173 -6.41 12.79 27.88
CA ARG A 173 -5.35 13.77 28.12
C ARG A 173 -4.09 13.39 27.36
N PHE A 174 -3.49 14.33 26.68
CA PHE A 174 -2.35 14.06 25.79
C PHE A 174 -1.23 13.25 26.46
N TRP A 175 -0.78 13.66 27.68
CA TRP A 175 0.31 12.98 28.39
C TRP A 175 -0.09 11.68 29.08
N GLN A 176 -1.36 11.47 29.33
CA GLN A 176 -1.91 10.29 30.01
C GLN A 176 -2.73 9.42 29.04
N GLY A 177 -2.60 9.67 27.74
CA GLY A 177 -3.42 9.05 26.72
C GLY A 177 -3.54 7.53 26.78
N PRO A 178 -2.46 6.75 26.93
CA PRO A 178 -2.57 5.30 27.09
C PRO A 178 -3.34 4.87 28.33
N ALA A 179 -3.16 5.58 29.46
CA ALA A 179 -3.85 5.27 30.70
C ALA A 179 -5.33 5.64 30.64
N ASP A 180 -5.67 6.80 30.06
CA ASP A 180 -7.06 7.23 29.88
C ASP A 180 -7.80 6.31 28.90
N ARG A 181 -7.17 5.91 27.80
CA ARG A 181 -7.74 4.95 26.85
C ARG A 181 -7.96 3.56 27.47
N ALA A 182 -7.04 3.12 28.32
CA ALA A 182 -7.15 1.84 29.03
C ALA A 182 -8.33 1.79 30.01
N LYS A 183 -8.79 2.95 30.52
CA LYS A 183 -10.02 3.02 31.34
C LYS A 183 -11.28 2.77 30.50
N GLY A 184 -11.25 3.13 29.22
CA GLY A 184 -12.39 3.07 28.31
C GLY A 184 -13.31 4.29 28.40
N LYS A 185 -14.13 4.46 27.38
CA LYS A 185 -15.03 5.63 27.23
C LYS A 185 -16.06 5.72 28.36
N LEU A 186 -16.68 4.60 28.73
CA LEU A 186 -17.66 4.55 29.80
C LEU A 186 -17.10 5.11 31.13
N ALA A 187 -15.95 4.59 31.58
CA ALA A 187 -15.34 5.03 32.83
C ALA A 187 -14.99 6.53 32.83
N MET A 188 -14.48 7.03 31.70
CA MET A 188 -14.16 8.45 31.52
C MET A 188 -15.42 9.33 31.59
N VAL A 189 -16.53 8.89 31.02
CA VAL A 189 -17.83 9.59 31.07
C VAL A 189 -18.40 9.52 32.47
N GLN A 190 -18.31 8.37 33.16
CA GLN A 190 -18.74 8.20 34.54
C GLN A 190 -17.98 9.08 35.54
N GLU A 191 -16.68 9.28 35.34
CA GLU A 191 -15.85 10.21 36.14
C GLU A 191 -16.36 11.66 36.06
N VAL A 192 -17.02 12.03 34.97
CA VAL A 192 -17.50 13.42 34.73
C VAL A 192 -18.96 13.60 35.07
N LEU A 193 -19.83 12.67 34.69
CA LEU A 193 -21.29 12.79 34.80
C LEU A 193 -21.88 12.05 35.99
N GLY A 194 -21.16 11.04 36.50
CA GLY A 194 -21.70 10.10 37.50
C GLY A 194 -22.53 8.98 36.86
N ALA A 195 -22.64 7.85 37.55
CA ALA A 195 -23.32 6.66 37.01
C ALA A 195 -24.83 6.87 36.78
N VAL A 196 -25.51 7.54 37.72
CA VAL A 196 -26.98 7.77 37.68
C VAL A 196 -27.40 8.62 36.46
N ALA A 197 -26.56 9.60 36.09
CA ALA A 197 -26.84 10.46 34.94
C ALA A 197 -26.72 9.69 33.60
N ILE A 198 -25.79 8.72 33.53
CA ILE A 198 -25.58 7.90 32.34
C ILE A 198 -26.74 6.93 32.14
N GLU A 199 -27.31 6.36 33.17
CA GLU A 199 -28.47 5.46 33.05
C GLU A 199 -29.67 6.12 32.33
N LYS A 200 -29.82 7.44 32.43
CA LYS A 200 -30.85 8.21 31.74
C LYS A 200 -30.40 8.78 30.40
N ALA A 201 -29.15 8.60 30.03
CA ALA A 201 -28.55 9.23 28.84
C ALA A 201 -29.00 8.56 27.53
N VAL A 202 -28.86 9.33 26.44
CA VAL A 202 -28.86 8.86 25.05
C VAL A 202 -27.40 8.78 24.59
N ALA A 203 -26.93 7.66 24.09
CA ALA A 203 -25.56 7.55 23.53
C ALA A 203 -25.59 7.31 22.02
N ILE A 204 -24.81 8.08 21.28
CA ILE A 204 -24.67 7.99 19.83
C ILE A 204 -23.22 7.75 19.49
N THR A 205 -22.92 6.63 18.85
CA THR A 205 -21.57 6.22 18.42
C THR A 205 -21.66 5.38 17.16
N ASP A 206 -20.57 5.35 16.37
CA ASP A 206 -20.41 4.48 15.20
C ASP A 206 -19.61 3.20 15.54
N SER A 207 -19.06 3.11 16.75
CA SER A 207 -18.09 2.09 17.14
C SER A 207 -18.66 1.01 18.05
N ASP A 208 -18.51 -0.25 17.63
CA ASP A 208 -18.80 -1.42 18.48
C ASP A 208 -17.91 -1.48 19.73
N LEU A 209 -16.77 -0.79 19.76
CA LEU A 209 -15.88 -0.70 20.92
C LEU A 209 -16.53 0.07 22.10
N ASP A 210 -17.57 0.84 21.84
CA ASP A 210 -18.32 1.56 22.85
C ASP A 210 -19.49 0.74 23.44
N GLN A 211 -19.52 -0.56 23.18
CA GLN A 211 -20.54 -1.46 23.76
C GLN A 211 -20.76 -1.27 25.27
N PRO A 212 -19.73 -1.14 26.11
CA PRO A 212 -19.95 -0.90 27.55
C PRO A 212 -20.73 0.39 27.82
N LEU A 213 -20.54 1.43 27.03
CA LEU A 213 -21.31 2.67 27.16
C LEU A 213 -22.75 2.47 26.69
N LEU A 214 -22.95 1.81 25.55
CA LEU A 214 -24.28 1.53 25.00
C LEU A 214 -25.12 0.68 25.95
N GLU A 215 -24.51 -0.26 26.68
CA GLU A 215 -25.19 -1.10 27.70
C GLU A 215 -25.60 -0.33 28.94
N SER A 216 -24.99 0.82 29.20
CA SER A 216 -25.17 1.61 30.42
C SER A 216 -26.18 2.76 30.27
N VAL A 217 -26.71 2.99 29.07
CA VAL A 217 -27.60 4.13 28.78
C VAL A 217 -29.03 3.70 28.49
N SER A 218 -30.01 4.62 28.68
CA SER A 218 -31.41 4.35 28.39
C SER A 218 -31.73 4.19 26.91
N LYS A 219 -31.03 4.96 26.02
CA LYS A 219 -31.24 4.93 24.57
C LYS A 219 -29.90 4.75 23.85
N PRO A 220 -29.48 3.51 23.59
CA PRO A 220 -28.29 3.23 22.83
C PRO A 220 -28.53 3.41 21.31
N CYS A 221 -27.71 4.21 20.63
CA CYS A 221 -27.75 4.42 19.20
C CYS A 221 -26.38 4.10 18.59
N LEU A 222 -26.23 2.88 18.06
CA LEU A 222 -25.10 2.49 17.24
C LEU A 222 -25.43 2.85 15.78
N VAL A 223 -24.73 3.83 15.20
CA VAL A 223 -25.06 4.43 13.89
C VAL A 223 -23.87 4.49 12.98
N VAL A 224 -23.98 3.94 11.80
CA VAL A 224 -23.00 4.16 10.72
C VAL A 224 -23.49 5.31 9.85
N TRP A 225 -22.71 6.40 9.82
CA TRP A 225 -23.03 7.57 9.02
C TRP A 225 -22.50 7.37 7.58
N PRO A 226 -23.34 7.46 6.53
CA PRO A 226 -22.92 7.22 5.15
C PRO A 226 -21.83 8.18 4.65
N GLU A 227 -21.79 9.39 5.23
CA GLU A 227 -20.83 10.44 4.87
C GLU A 227 -19.49 10.31 5.62
N ALA A 228 -19.43 9.47 6.67
CA ALA A 228 -18.22 9.22 7.42
C ALA A 228 -17.22 8.43 6.57
N GLU A 229 -15.97 8.89 6.56
CA GLU A 229 -14.91 8.22 5.80
C GLU A 229 -13.60 8.24 6.59
N TYR A 230 -13.07 7.06 6.92
CA TYR A 230 -11.73 6.91 7.47
C TYR A 230 -10.66 7.11 6.40
N VAL A 231 -9.87 8.16 6.52
CA VAL A 231 -8.74 8.47 5.64
C VAL A 231 -7.43 8.38 6.42
N PRO A 232 -6.56 7.41 6.15
CA PRO A 232 -5.27 7.33 6.82
C PRO A 232 -4.40 8.55 6.51
N ALA A 233 -3.69 9.06 7.53
CA ALA A 233 -2.76 10.17 7.38
C ALA A 233 -1.70 9.89 6.31
N MET A 234 -1.37 10.90 5.52
CA MET A 234 -0.36 10.85 4.46
C MET A 234 -0.64 9.79 3.38
N SER A 235 -1.91 9.36 3.22
CA SER A 235 -2.27 8.33 2.24
C SER A 235 -2.15 8.77 0.79
N ASP A 236 -2.07 10.06 0.54
CA ASP A 236 -1.84 10.72 -0.77
C ASP A 236 -0.36 11.08 -1.00
N VAL A 237 0.51 10.92 0.01
CA VAL A 237 1.94 11.20 -0.11
C VAL A 237 2.66 10.00 -0.69
N TYR A 238 3.31 10.19 -1.83
CA TYR A 238 4.14 9.16 -2.41
C TYR A 238 5.40 8.91 -1.58
N LEU A 239 5.62 7.65 -1.24
CA LEU A 239 6.87 7.10 -0.73
C LEU A 239 7.36 5.99 -1.65
N PRO A 240 8.69 5.77 -1.77
CA PRO A 240 9.24 4.67 -2.56
C PRO A 240 8.60 3.34 -2.19
N LEU A 241 8.27 2.54 -3.21
CA LEU A 241 7.65 1.21 -3.10
C LEU A 241 6.20 1.20 -2.60
N PHE A 242 5.59 2.36 -2.40
CA PHE A 242 4.22 2.46 -1.90
C PHE A 242 3.21 1.76 -2.84
N TYR A 243 3.29 2.06 -4.14
CA TYR A 243 2.37 1.47 -5.12
C TYR A 243 2.53 -0.05 -5.20
N SER A 244 3.76 -0.53 -5.20
CA SER A 244 4.09 -1.95 -5.26
C SER A 244 3.59 -2.73 -4.05
N GLU A 245 3.69 -2.16 -2.83
CA GLU A 245 3.33 -2.81 -1.56
C GLU A 245 1.84 -2.67 -1.23
N LYS A 246 1.27 -1.49 -1.39
CA LYS A 246 -0.10 -1.19 -0.94
C LYS A 246 -1.15 -1.40 -2.00
N VAL A 247 -0.79 -1.13 -3.26
CA VAL A 247 -1.75 -1.22 -4.36
C VAL A 247 -1.58 -2.53 -5.13
N LYS A 248 -0.41 -2.77 -5.74
CA LYS A 248 -0.23 -3.92 -6.65
C LYS A 248 -0.24 -5.28 -5.95
N ASN A 249 0.33 -5.38 -4.75
CA ASN A 249 0.48 -6.64 -4.01
C ASN A 249 0.07 -6.49 -2.54
N PRO A 250 -1.17 -6.12 -2.24
CA PRO A 250 -1.63 -6.00 -0.87
C PRO A 250 -1.48 -7.34 -0.13
N ASN A 251 -1.12 -7.29 1.14
CA ASN A 251 -0.98 -8.45 2.02
C ASN A 251 0.12 -9.46 1.63
N LYS A 252 1.00 -9.11 0.70
CA LYS A 252 2.17 -9.93 0.33
C LYS A 252 3.43 -9.19 0.74
N SER A 253 4.39 -9.91 1.29
CA SER A 253 5.73 -9.39 1.56
C SER A 253 6.48 -9.16 0.22
N HIS A 254 6.02 -8.18 -0.56
CA HIS A 254 6.56 -7.86 -1.88
C HIS A 254 7.98 -7.32 -1.77
N PHE A 255 8.22 -6.41 -0.83
CA PHE A 255 9.54 -5.84 -0.57
C PHE A 255 10.57 -6.96 -0.35
N MET A 256 10.37 -7.82 0.64
CA MET A 256 11.34 -8.87 0.96
C MET A 256 11.47 -9.90 -0.18
N LYS A 257 10.37 -10.40 -0.73
CA LYS A 257 10.39 -11.51 -1.70
C LYS A 257 10.78 -11.08 -3.11
N ARG A 258 10.31 -9.90 -3.55
CA ARG A 258 10.50 -9.42 -4.92
C ARG A 258 11.64 -8.44 -5.06
N ILE A 259 11.78 -7.51 -4.13
CA ILE A 259 12.78 -6.45 -4.21
C ILE A 259 14.07 -6.94 -3.60
N VAL A 260 14.08 -7.33 -2.33
CA VAL A 260 15.32 -7.79 -1.67
C VAL A 260 15.79 -9.12 -2.27
N MET A 261 15.01 -10.19 -2.16
CA MET A 261 15.45 -11.52 -2.60
C MET A 261 15.35 -11.74 -4.12
N GLY A 262 14.44 -11.07 -4.82
CA GLY A 262 14.16 -11.30 -6.24
C GLY A 262 14.84 -10.33 -7.20
N HIS A 263 15.40 -9.22 -6.69
CA HIS A 263 16.09 -8.23 -7.50
C HIS A 263 17.46 -7.91 -6.89
N TRP A 264 17.52 -7.25 -5.73
CA TRP A 264 18.78 -6.82 -5.12
C TRP A 264 19.77 -7.96 -4.85
N ALA A 265 19.36 -9.07 -4.25
CA ALA A 265 20.29 -10.16 -3.94
C ALA A 265 20.94 -10.77 -5.20
N PHE A 266 20.20 -10.88 -6.31
CA PHE A 266 20.78 -11.30 -7.58
C PHE A 266 21.81 -10.31 -8.10
N LEU A 267 21.52 -9.00 -8.02
CA LEU A 267 22.46 -7.95 -8.42
C LEU A 267 23.68 -7.90 -7.50
N ALA A 268 23.50 -8.02 -6.19
CA ALA A 268 24.61 -8.06 -5.24
C ALA A 268 25.56 -9.23 -5.53
N ILE A 269 25.02 -10.44 -5.77
CA ILE A 269 25.83 -11.58 -6.16
C ILE A 269 26.51 -11.38 -7.52
N ALA A 270 25.79 -10.82 -8.50
CA ALA A 270 26.32 -10.64 -9.84
C ALA A 270 27.39 -9.55 -9.95
N LEU A 271 27.28 -8.46 -9.19
CA LEU A 271 28.04 -7.23 -9.41
C LEU A 271 29.00 -6.86 -8.28
N SER A 272 28.86 -7.43 -7.04
CA SER A 272 29.68 -6.94 -5.94
C SER A 272 31.03 -7.64 -5.80
N PHE A 273 31.22 -8.82 -6.36
CA PHE A 273 32.43 -9.62 -6.12
C PHE A 273 33.68 -9.11 -6.86
N LEU A 274 33.52 -8.28 -7.87
CA LEU A 274 34.66 -7.60 -8.54
C LEU A 274 35.14 -6.38 -7.78
N SER A 275 34.31 -5.86 -6.87
CA SER A 275 34.63 -4.66 -6.12
C SER A 275 35.65 -4.95 -4.99
N PRO A 276 36.61 -4.08 -4.74
CA PRO A 276 37.48 -4.15 -3.56
C PRO A 276 36.70 -4.03 -2.24
N HIS A 277 35.51 -3.45 -2.29
CA HIS A 277 34.59 -3.29 -1.14
C HIS A 277 33.20 -3.91 -1.42
N PRO A 278 33.07 -5.26 -1.45
CA PRO A 278 31.83 -5.94 -1.90
C PRO A 278 30.57 -5.53 -1.12
N TRP A 279 30.71 -5.30 0.20
CA TRP A 279 29.58 -4.91 1.06
C TRP A 279 29.10 -3.48 0.79
N LEU A 280 30.05 -2.56 0.54
CA LEU A 280 29.73 -1.18 0.20
C LEU A 280 29.04 -1.13 -1.16
N ASN A 281 29.53 -1.91 -2.14
CA ASN A 281 28.89 -2.04 -3.44
C ASN A 281 27.50 -2.65 -3.34
N ALA A 282 27.33 -3.72 -2.55
CA ALA A 282 26.00 -4.31 -2.31
C ALA A 282 25.02 -3.30 -1.67
N ALA A 283 25.49 -2.48 -0.74
CA ALA A 283 24.68 -1.41 -0.13
C ALA A 283 24.31 -0.31 -1.15
N SER A 284 25.26 0.13 -1.97
CA SER A 284 25.01 1.05 -3.07
C SER A 284 23.97 0.49 -4.06
N LEU A 285 24.13 -0.76 -4.50
CA LEU A 285 23.17 -1.44 -5.36
C LEU A 285 21.77 -1.53 -4.73
N PHE A 286 21.66 -1.68 -3.40
CA PHE A 286 20.38 -1.65 -2.73
C PHE A 286 19.65 -0.31 -2.91
N LEU A 287 20.37 0.79 -2.69
CA LEU A 287 19.83 2.14 -2.88
C LEU A 287 19.47 2.40 -4.35
N LEU A 288 20.33 1.99 -5.30
CA LEU A 288 20.04 2.11 -6.73
C LEU A 288 18.80 1.28 -7.13
N VAL A 289 18.62 0.09 -6.55
CA VAL A 289 17.40 -0.71 -6.74
C VAL A 289 16.16 0.06 -6.25
N VAL A 290 16.20 0.67 -5.08
CA VAL A 290 15.08 1.48 -4.58
C VAL A 290 14.83 2.68 -5.49
N SER A 291 15.88 3.39 -5.91
CA SER A 291 15.80 4.49 -6.89
C SER A 291 15.13 4.04 -8.21
N TYR A 292 15.57 2.93 -8.77
CA TYR A 292 14.97 2.31 -9.96
C TYR A 292 13.47 2.02 -9.78
N TRP A 293 13.09 1.46 -8.61
CA TRP A 293 11.71 1.11 -8.35
C TRP A 293 10.80 2.33 -8.25
N CYS A 294 11.29 3.51 -7.83
CA CYS A 294 10.50 4.74 -7.86
C CYS A 294 9.94 5.03 -9.27
N ILE A 295 10.77 4.86 -10.29
CA ILE A 295 10.36 5.10 -11.69
C ILE A 295 9.58 3.90 -12.25
N TYR A 296 9.93 2.69 -11.84
CA TYR A 296 9.23 1.48 -12.26
C TYR A 296 7.76 1.45 -11.77
N GLU A 297 7.46 2.06 -10.61
CA GLU A 297 6.11 2.18 -10.08
C GLU A 297 5.21 3.08 -10.92
N ILE A 298 5.75 4.13 -11.56
CA ILE A 298 5.01 4.95 -12.51
C ILE A 298 4.48 4.07 -13.65
N GLY A 299 5.37 3.22 -14.20
CA GLY A 299 4.98 2.27 -15.25
C GLY A 299 3.95 1.25 -14.78
N TYR A 300 3.99 0.82 -13.52
CA TYR A 300 2.99 -0.07 -12.94
C TYR A 300 1.61 0.58 -12.82
N GLN A 301 1.54 1.83 -12.32
CA GLN A 301 0.29 2.57 -12.23
C GLN A 301 -0.33 2.78 -13.61
N GLU A 302 0.50 3.17 -14.58
CA GLU A 302 0.06 3.36 -15.96
C GLU A 302 -0.45 2.05 -16.58
N ASN A 303 0.28 0.94 -16.40
CA ASN A 303 -0.14 -0.37 -16.87
C ASN A 303 -1.48 -0.83 -16.26
N ASP A 304 -1.71 -0.56 -14.98
CA ASP A 304 -2.98 -0.89 -14.33
C ASP A 304 -4.13 -0.03 -14.87
N SER A 305 -3.89 1.26 -15.10
CA SER A 305 -4.87 2.17 -15.71
C SER A 305 -5.19 1.80 -17.17
N VAL A 306 -4.18 1.41 -17.95
CA VAL A 306 -4.37 0.93 -19.33
C VAL A 306 -5.10 -0.41 -19.32
N GLY A 307 -4.74 -1.31 -18.39
CA GLY A 307 -5.43 -2.60 -18.23
C GLY A 307 -6.90 -2.42 -17.90
N GLU A 308 -7.24 -1.53 -16.96
CA GLU A 308 -8.63 -1.21 -16.59
C GLU A 308 -9.45 -0.77 -17.81
N LYS A 309 -8.86 0.06 -18.67
CA LYS A 309 -9.58 0.68 -19.81
C LYS A 309 -9.68 -0.21 -21.04
N TYR A 310 -8.66 -1.04 -21.30
CA TYR A 310 -8.50 -1.69 -22.61
C TYR A 310 -8.36 -3.21 -22.56
N GLU A 311 -8.06 -3.83 -21.40
CA GLU A 311 -7.94 -5.28 -21.32
C GLU A 311 -9.28 -5.94 -21.01
N LYS A 312 -9.62 -7.01 -21.73
CA LYS A 312 -10.88 -7.77 -21.52
C LYS A 312 -10.95 -8.40 -20.11
N LYS A 313 -9.81 -8.75 -19.54
CA LYS A 313 -9.70 -9.34 -18.18
C LYS A 313 -8.53 -8.70 -17.45
N PRO A 314 -8.68 -7.46 -16.96
CA PRO A 314 -7.61 -6.76 -16.30
C PRO A 314 -7.20 -7.47 -15.00
N VAL A 315 -5.88 -7.58 -14.76
CA VAL A 315 -5.35 -8.16 -13.52
C VAL A 315 -5.09 -7.03 -12.52
N LEU A 316 -6.16 -6.55 -11.92
CA LEU A 316 -6.12 -5.50 -10.90
C LEU A 316 -6.15 -6.11 -9.50
N SER A 317 -5.60 -5.40 -8.53
CA SER A 317 -5.67 -5.80 -7.12
C SER A 317 -6.96 -5.31 -6.46
N LYS A 318 -7.33 -5.92 -5.33
CA LYS A 318 -8.49 -5.47 -4.53
C LYS A 318 -8.36 -4.03 -4.03
N ASN A 319 -7.13 -3.51 -3.91
CA ASN A 319 -6.88 -2.16 -3.42
C ASN A 319 -6.80 -1.10 -4.55
N TYR A 320 -6.81 -1.52 -5.82
CA TYR A 320 -6.63 -0.60 -6.94
C TYR A 320 -7.68 0.51 -6.92
N ASP A 321 -8.96 0.17 -6.80
CA ASP A 321 -10.07 1.14 -6.79
C ASP A 321 -9.96 2.15 -5.65
N ARG A 322 -9.52 1.68 -4.47
CA ARG A 322 -9.34 2.54 -3.29
C ARG A 322 -8.26 3.61 -3.49
N TYR A 323 -7.22 3.31 -4.26
CA TYR A 323 -6.04 4.17 -4.38
C TYR A 323 -5.92 4.88 -5.72
N LYS A 324 -6.64 4.46 -6.79
CA LYS A 324 -6.51 5.04 -8.13
C LYS A 324 -6.77 6.54 -8.20
N SER A 325 -7.70 7.05 -7.38
CA SER A 325 -8.04 8.48 -7.30
C SER A 325 -7.18 9.27 -6.31
N ARG A 326 -6.50 8.59 -5.37
CA ARG A 326 -5.75 9.22 -4.28
C ARG A 326 -4.27 9.42 -4.59
N ILE A 327 -3.69 8.54 -5.40
CA ILE A 327 -2.26 8.55 -5.70
C ILE A 327 -2.05 8.78 -7.18
N ASN A 328 -1.39 9.88 -7.50
CA ASN A 328 -0.92 10.17 -8.85
C ASN A 328 0.60 10.14 -8.89
N LEU A 329 1.16 9.11 -9.54
CA LEU A 329 2.61 8.95 -9.70
C LEU A 329 3.15 9.73 -10.91
N HIS A 330 2.29 10.33 -11.73
CA HIS A 330 2.72 11.21 -12.84
C HIS A 330 3.15 12.61 -12.35
N THR A 331 3.53 12.71 -11.08
CA THR A 331 4.08 13.91 -10.45
C THR A 331 5.60 13.86 -10.42
N ALA A 332 6.23 14.94 -10.00
CA ALA A 332 7.69 15.00 -9.81
C ALA A 332 8.17 14.16 -8.61
N ALA A 333 7.28 13.73 -7.70
CA ALA A 333 7.67 13.06 -6.46
C ALA A 333 8.47 11.76 -6.66
N PRO A 334 8.10 10.81 -7.55
CA PRO A 334 8.92 9.64 -7.81
C PRO A 334 10.34 9.98 -8.31
N TRP A 335 10.47 11.01 -9.15
CA TRP A 335 11.76 11.46 -9.68
C TRP A 335 12.63 12.10 -8.60
N TYR A 336 12.06 12.92 -7.71
CA TYR A 336 12.78 13.46 -6.54
C TYR A 336 13.31 12.35 -5.65
N TRP A 337 12.48 11.35 -5.32
CA TRP A 337 12.91 10.22 -4.51
C TRP A 337 13.97 9.38 -5.23
N ALA A 338 13.79 9.10 -6.51
CA ALA A 338 14.75 8.34 -7.31
C ALA A 338 16.12 9.01 -7.29
N THR A 339 16.17 10.33 -7.50
CA THR A 339 17.40 11.13 -7.50
C THR A 339 18.00 11.22 -6.09
N ALA A 340 17.20 11.53 -5.07
CA ALA A 340 17.67 11.67 -3.70
C ALA A 340 18.27 10.38 -3.13
N ILE A 341 17.77 9.22 -3.55
CA ILE A 341 18.30 7.92 -3.14
C ILE A 341 19.50 7.50 -3.97
N ALA A 342 19.54 7.87 -5.26
CA ALA A 342 20.67 7.55 -6.12
C ALA A 342 21.96 8.31 -5.73
N LEU A 343 21.85 9.57 -5.27
CA LEU A 343 23.01 10.38 -4.89
C LEU A 343 23.92 9.70 -3.85
N PRO A 344 23.45 9.27 -2.67
CA PRO A 344 24.29 8.57 -1.70
C PRO A 344 24.79 7.23 -2.24
N ALA A 345 24.03 6.54 -3.09
CA ALA A 345 24.47 5.30 -3.71
C ALA A 345 25.68 5.52 -4.64
N ILE A 346 25.61 6.54 -5.49
CA ILE A 346 26.72 6.88 -6.41
C ILE A 346 27.93 7.40 -5.63
N LEU A 347 27.71 8.18 -4.56
CA LEU A 347 28.81 8.57 -3.66
C LEU A 347 29.49 7.35 -3.02
N MET A 348 28.75 6.31 -2.65
CA MET A 348 29.34 5.06 -2.14
C MET A 348 30.18 4.35 -3.21
N ILE A 349 29.79 4.40 -4.48
CA ILE A 349 30.56 3.85 -5.62
C ILE A 349 31.88 4.61 -5.75
N GLU A 350 31.84 5.93 -5.76
CA GLU A 350 33.02 6.80 -5.85
C GLU A 350 33.99 6.60 -4.68
N VAL A 351 33.47 6.62 -3.44
CA VAL A 351 34.28 6.42 -2.21
C VAL A 351 34.88 5.02 -2.18
N GLY A 352 34.13 4.00 -2.66
CA GLY A 352 34.59 2.62 -2.76
C GLY A 352 35.57 2.38 -3.89
N LYS A 353 35.91 3.39 -4.69
CA LYS A 353 36.75 3.27 -5.89
C LYS A 353 36.29 2.10 -6.78
N ILE A 354 34.98 2.01 -6.98
CA ILE A 354 34.35 1.00 -7.81
C ILE A 354 34.33 1.58 -9.23
N ASP A 355 35.15 1.00 -10.10
CA ASP A 355 35.28 1.50 -11.47
C ASP A 355 33.97 1.28 -12.24
N SER A 356 33.42 2.36 -12.76
CA SER A 356 32.31 2.32 -13.70
C SER A 356 32.84 1.98 -15.10
N PRO A 357 32.26 1.01 -15.82
CA PRO A 357 32.68 0.71 -17.18
C PRO A 357 32.63 1.92 -18.12
N LEU A 358 31.67 2.84 -17.91
CA LEU A 358 31.57 4.07 -18.69
C LEU A 358 32.58 5.11 -18.25
N SER A 359 32.87 5.24 -16.94
CA SER A 359 33.89 6.17 -16.46
C SER A 359 35.29 5.79 -16.95
N ILE A 360 35.59 4.48 -16.99
CA ILE A 360 36.86 4.00 -17.60
C ILE A 360 36.93 4.39 -19.06
N ALA A 361 35.86 4.18 -19.84
CA ALA A 361 35.82 4.49 -21.26
C ALA A 361 35.99 6.00 -21.54
N PHE A 362 35.54 6.86 -20.64
CA PHE A 362 35.61 8.32 -20.77
C PHE A 362 36.66 8.98 -19.86
N GLU A 363 37.54 8.21 -19.21
CA GLU A 363 38.57 8.71 -18.28
C GLU A 363 39.50 9.77 -18.93
N SER A 364 39.77 9.65 -20.23
CA SER A 364 40.57 10.64 -20.97
C SER A 364 39.88 12.01 -21.14
N VAL A 365 38.55 12.05 -21.00
CA VAL A 365 37.72 13.25 -21.18
C VAL A 365 37.28 13.83 -19.84
N LEU A 366 37.08 12.96 -18.86
CA LEU A 366 36.62 13.32 -17.52
C LEU A 366 37.81 13.52 -16.58
N SER A 367 38.03 14.72 -16.09
CA SER A 367 38.96 14.95 -14.98
C SER A 367 38.46 14.26 -13.74
N LYS A 368 39.36 13.63 -12.97
CA LYS A 368 39.01 12.99 -11.69
C LYS A 368 38.36 13.99 -10.72
N GLY A 369 37.33 13.55 -10.00
CA GLY A 369 36.70 14.36 -8.96
C GLY A 369 35.23 14.70 -9.25
N PRO A 370 34.76 15.92 -8.98
CA PRO A 370 33.34 16.27 -9.06
C PRO A 370 32.71 16.05 -10.43
N SER A 371 33.49 16.07 -11.53
CA SER A 371 33.01 15.81 -12.88
C SER A 371 32.58 14.37 -13.09
N LEU A 372 33.25 13.41 -12.46
CA LEU A 372 32.91 11.99 -12.54
C LEU A 372 31.58 11.69 -11.81
N LEU A 373 31.42 12.22 -10.62
CA LEU A 373 30.16 12.10 -9.86
C LEU A 373 28.96 12.65 -10.67
N ILE A 374 29.11 13.84 -11.27
CA ILE A 374 28.07 14.46 -12.09
C ILE A 374 27.75 13.58 -13.30
N PHE A 375 28.79 13.02 -13.93
CA PHE A 375 28.63 12.11 -15.06
C PHE A 375 27.84 10.85 -14.68
N ASP A 376 28.21 10.16 -13.61
CA ASP A 376 27.53 8.94 -13.15
C ASP A 376 26.08 9.23 -12.72
N VAL A 377 25.82 10.36 -12.09
CA VAL A 377 24.46 10.82 -11.79
C VAL A 377 23.66 11.04 -13.08
N ALA A 378 24.27 11.71 -14.09
CA ALA A 378 23.61 11.94 -15.36
C ALA A 378 23.32 10.64 -16.12
N VAL A 379 24.27 9.70 -16.14
CA VAL A 379 24.11 8.36 -16.72
C VAL A 379 22.95 7.62 -16.07
N TRP A 380 22.88 7.65 -14.71
CA TRP A 380 21.79 7.01 -13.98
C TRP A 380 20.44 7.63 -14.30
N LEU A 381 20.33 8.95 -14.31
CA LEU A 381 19.09 9.64 -14.64
C LEU A 381 18.63 9.37 -16.07
N LEU A 382 19.55 9.37 -17.04
CA LEU A 382 19.26 8.99 -18.44
C LEU A 382 18.77 7.55 -18.53
N PHE A 383 19.38 6.64 -17.77
CA PHE A 383 18.89 5.27 -17.67
C PHE A 383 17.46 5.18 -17.12
N LEU A 384 17.14 5.93 -16.06
CA LEU A 384 15.78 5.99 -15.51
C LEU A 384 14.77 6.55 -16.52
N VAL A 385 15.17 7.55 -17.31
CA VAL A 385 14.35 8.07 -18.43
C VAL A 385 14.11 6.97 -19.46
N ALA A 386 15.16 6.21 -19.83
CA ALA A 386 15.01 5.09 -20.75
C ALA A 386 14.06 4.00 -20.22
N VAL A 387 14.12 3.69 -18.92
CA VAL A 387 13.18 2.77 -18.26
C VAL A 387 11.74 3.30 -18.36
N ARG A 388 11.54 4.59 -18.07
CA ARG A 388 10.22 5.22 -18.15
C ARG A 388 9.67 5.18 -19.58
N LEU A 389 10.51 5.50 -20.57
CA LEU A 389 10.15 5.47 -21.98
C LEU A 389 9.79 4.05 -22.44
N THR A 390 10.58 3.06 -22.05
CA THR A 390 10.30 1.65 -22.38
C THR A 390 8.95 1.19 -21.79
N PHE A 391 8.63 1.61 -20.57
CA PHE A 391 7.32 1.33 -19.97
C PHE A 391 6.18 2.01 -20.71
N TRP A 392 6.37 3.26 -21.11
CA TRP A 392 5.38 3.98 -21.90
C TRP A 392 5.13 3.27 -23.23
N ILE A 393 6.19 2.90 -23.95
CA ILE A 393 6.09 2.10 -25.17
C ILE A 393 5.37 0.77 -24.91
N TYR A 394 5.78 0.03 -23.87
CA TYR A 394 5.17 -1.23 -23.48
C TYR A 394 3.64 -1.11 -23.25
N ASN A 395 3.19 -0.02 -22.69
CA ASN A 395 1.77 0.24 -22.42
C ASN A 395 0.97 0.63 -23.67
N GLN A 396 1.62 1.05 -24.76
CA GLN A 396 0.94 1.33 -26.05
C GLN A 396 0.63 0.05 -26.84
N PHE A 397 1.29 -1.06 -26.53
CA PHE A 397 1.10 -2.31 -27.26
C PHE A 397 -0.03 -3.15 -26.66
N ASN A 398 -0.68 -3.94 -27.54
CA ASN A 398 -1.66 -4.94 -27.13
C ASN A 398 -1.01 -6.07 -26.31
N GLU A 399 -1.83 -6.93 -25.72
CA GLU A 399 -1.37 -7.98 -24.81
C GLU A 399 -0.38 -8.96 -25.46
N GLU A 400 -0.54 -9.28 -26.75
CA GLU A 400 0.31 -10.23 -27.48
C GLU A 400 1.67 -9.61 -27.81
N ALA A 401 1.68 -8.40 -28.36
CA ALA A 401 2.91 -7.71 -28.75
C ALA A 401 3.80 -7.33 -27.56
N ARG A 402 3.24 -7.16 -26.36
CA ARG A 402 4.00 -6.91 -25.12
C ARG A 402 5.03 -8.00 -24.81
N ILE A 403 4.85 -9.24 -25.32
CA ILE A 403 5.81 -10.33 -25.13
C ILE A 403 7.19 -9.96 -25.67
N TRP A 404 7.26 -9.23 -26.78
CA TRP A 404 8.51 -8.84 -27.43
C TRP A 404 9.20 -7.65 -26.76
N ILE A 405 8.45 -6.79 -26.08
CA ILE A 405 9.02 -5.62 -25.38
C ILE A 405 9.39 -5.97 -23.95
N TYR A 406 8.73 -6.95 -23.36
CA TYR A 406 9.01 -7.36 -21.98
C TYR A 406 10.47 -7.75 -21.69
N PRO A 407 11.21 -8.45 -22.59
CA PRO A 407 12.64 -8.69 -22.42
C PRO A 407 13.46 -7.42 -22.23
N ILE A 408 13.14 -6.34 -22.93
CA ILE A 408 13.84 -5.06 -22.82
C ILE A 408 13.68 -4.51 -21.39
N LEU A 409 12.47 -4.55 -20.85
CA LEU A 409 12.22 -4.17 -19.45
C LEU A 409 12.99 -5.06 -18.45
N GLN A 410 13.14 -6.36 -18.74
CA GLN A 410 13.92 -7.27 -17.89
C GLN A 410 15.43 -7.04 -18.02
N ILE A 411 15.94 -6.75 -19.22
CA ILE A 411 17.34 -6.36 -19.44
C ILE A 411 17.63 -5.08 -18.68
N GLN A 412 16.83 -4.04 -18.82
CA GLN A 412 16.99 -2.79 -18.06
C GLN A 412 16.96 -3.06 -16.56
N LYS A 413 16.07 -3.92 -16.10
CA LYS A 413 15.92 -4.25 -14.69
C LYS A 413 17.14 -4.92 -14.08
N PHE A 414 17.87 -5.74 -14.83
CA PHE A 414 18.99 -6.51 -14.31
C PHE A 414 20.34 -6.00 -14.80
N PHE A 415 20.45 -5.56 -16.04
CA PHE A 415 21.71 -5.08 -16.61
C PHE A 415 21.89 -3.56 -16.55
N GLY A 416 20.83 -2.76 -16.29
CA GLY A 416 20.97 -1.31 -16.22
C GLY A 416 21.97 -0.83 -15.16
N PHE A 417 22.21 -1.64 -14.13
CA PHE A 417 23.18 -1.34 -13.06
C PHE A 417 24.63 -1.50 -13.51
N THR A 418 24.86 -2.23 -14.60
CA THR A 418 26.22 -2.37 -15.19
C THR A 418 26.72 -1.08 -15.85
N LEU A 419 25.88 -0.09 -15.99
CA LEU A 419 26.29 1.26 -16.39
C LEU A 419 27.20 1.91 -15.36
N LEU A 420 27.00 1.58 -14.07
CA LEU A 420 27.76 2.15 -12.95
C LEU A 420 28.71 1.16 -12.29
N VAL A 421 28.51 -0.14 -12.47
CA VAL A 421 29.28 -1.18 -11.77
C VAL A 421 29.66 -2.29 -12.74
N GLY A 422 30.94 -2.70 -12.71
CA GLY A 422 31.44 -3.77 -13.56
C GLY A 422 30.80 -5.13 -13.25
N ILE A 423 30.79 -6.01 -14.24
CA ILE A 423 30.21 -7.35 -14.15
C ILE A 423 31.20 -8.41 -14.63
N SER A 424 31.28 -9.54 -13.91
CA SER A 424 32.04 -10.72 -14.30
C SER A 424 31.27 -11.61 -15.29
N ALA A 425 31.97 -12.55 -15.91
CA ALA A 425 31.35 -13.58 -16.77
C ALA A 425 30.30 -14.41 -15.98
N VAL A 426 30.61 -14.80 -14.73
CA VAL A 426 29.69 -15.52 -13.84
C VAL A 426 28.47 -14.67 -13.51
N GLY A 427 28.67 -13.38 -13.20
CA GLY A 427 27.59 -12.43 -12.94
C GLY A 427 26.70 -12.26 -14.17
N SER A 428 27.30 -12.14 -15.36
CA SER A 428 26.58 -12.04 -16.64
C SER A 428 25.72 -13.28 -16.88
N ALA A 429 26.27 -14.47 -16.71
CA ALA A 429 25.52 -15.74 -16.85
C ALA A 429 24.32 -15.79 -15.91
N LEU A 430 24.50 -15.35 -14.65
CA LEU A 430 23.42 -15.31 -13.67
C LEU A 430 22.29 -14.35 -14.09
N LEU A 431 22.61 -13.14 -14.52
CA LEU A 431 21.62 -12.15 -14.93
C LEU A 431 20.93 -12.51 -16.25
N ILE A 432 21.65 -13.15 -17.21
CA ILE A 432 21.07 -13.69 -18.44
C ILE A 432 20.06 -14.79 -18.11
N ALA A 433 20.45 -15.77 -17.29
CA ALA A 433 19.58 -16.86 -16.87
C ALA A 433 18.30 -16.34 -16.20
N LEU A 434 18.43 -15.32 -15.33
CA LEU A 434 17.31 -14.70 -14.65
C LEU A 434 16.39 -13.95 -15.63
N THR A 435 16.96 -13.20 -16.56
CA THR A 435 16.21 -12.43 -17.57
C THR A 435 15.40 -13.36 -18.47
N ILE A 436 16.04 -14.40 -19.00
CA ILE A 436 15.38 -15.39 -19.87
C ILE A 436 14.27 -16.13 -19.11
N SER A 437 14.53 -16.57 -17.88
CA SER A 437 13.52 -17.28 -17.08
C SER A 437 12.29 -16.42 -16.79
N ARG A 438 12.46 -15.12 -16.56
CA ARG A 438 11.36 -14.18 -16.36
C ARG A 438 10.59 -13.91 -17.65
N TRP A 439 11.29 -13.77 -18.76
CA TRP A 439 10.65 -13.61 -20.05
C TRP A 439 9.82 -14.85 -20.43
N LEU A 440 10.40 -16.05 -20.31
CA LEU A 440 9.72 -17.31 -20.60
C LEU A 440 8.46 -17.48 -19.72
N HIS A 441 8.57 -17.20 -18.43
CA HIS A 441 7.43 -17.22 -17.51
C HIS A 441 6.31 -16.24 -17.92
N TYR A 442 6.67 -15.06 -18.43
CA TYR A 442 5.72 -14.09 -18.95
C TYR A 442 5.09 -14.54 -20.27
N ALA A 443 5.89 -15.07 -21.19
CA ALA A 443 5.43 -15.59 -22.48
C ALA A 443 4.42 -16.72 -22.29
N ILE A 444 4.73 -17.71 -21.42
CA ILE A 444 3.81 -18.81 -21.09
C ILE A 444 2.46 -18.24 -20.61
N TYR A 445 2.48 -17.24 -19.74
CA TYR A 445 1.25 -16.61 -19.25
C TYR A 445 0.44 -15.95 -20.37
N ARG A 446 1.09 -15.23 -21.29
CA ARG A 446 0.41 -14.50 -22.36
C ARG A 446 -0.14 -15.43 -23.44
N TYR A 447 0.48 -16.58 -23.67
CA TYR A 447 -0.05 -17.63 -24.57
C TYR A 447 -1.07 -18.56 -23.90
N GLY A 448 -1.66 -18.17 -22.79
CA GLY A 448 -2.74 -18.92 -22.12
C GLY A 448 -2.27 -20.09 -21.25
N GLY A 449 -0.97 -20.28 -21.07
CA GLY A 449 -0.40 -21.29 -20.19
C GLY A 449 -0.50 -20.91 -18.71
N ASP A 450 -0.49 -21.94 -17.84
CA ASP A 450 -0.49 -21.75 -16.39
C ASP A 450 0.93 -21.38 -15.88
N ARG A 451 1.18 -20.09 -15.76
CA ARG A 451 2.48 -19.59 -15.26
C ARG A 451 2.84 -20.11 -13.86
N TRP A 452 1.85 -20.50 -13.04
CA TRP A 452 2.09 -20.98 -11.68
C TRP A 452 2.68 -22.38 -11.66
N ARG A 453 2.47 -23.15 -12.74
CA ARG A 453 3.09 -24.48 -12.92
C ARG A 453 4.52 -24.38 -13.45
N PHE A 454 4.92 -23.24 -14.03
CA PHE A 454 6.30 -23.03 -14.46
C PHE A 454 7.19 -22.64 -13.27
N PRO A 455 8.17 -23.48 -12.85
CA PRO A 455 9.01 -23.22 -11.70
C PRO A 455 10.15 -22.24 -12.05
N LEU A 456 9.82 -20.93 -12.13
CA LEU A 456 10.73 -19.86 -12.57
C LEU A 456 12.13 -19.96 -11.95
N ASN A 457 12.24 -20.18 -10.64
CA ASN A 457 13.55 -20.23 -9.98
C ASN A 457 14.35 -21.49 -10.35
N LEU A 458 13.67 -22.63 -10.58
CA LEU A 458 14.34 -23.84 -11.07
C LEU A 458 14.82 -23.64 -12.50
N GLY A 459 14.00 -23.04 -13.38
CA GLY A 459 14.40 -22.68 -14.73
C GLY A 459 15.62 -21.73 -14.76
N CYS A 460 15.62 -20.73 -13.87
CA CYS A 460 16.76 -19.84 -13.69
C CYS A 460 18.03 -20.60 -13.26
N PHE A 461 17.90 -21.52 -12.30
CA PHE A 461 19.04 -22.33 -11.84
C PHE A 461 19.60 -23.19 -12.96
N LEU A 462 18.75 -23.92 -13.70
CA LEU A 462 19.19 -24.79 -14.79
C LEU A 462 19.87 -24.01 -15.91
N LEU A 463 19.29 -22.87 -16.33
CA LEU A 463 19.89 -21.98 -17.32
C LEU A 463 21.22 -21.41 -16.83
N PHE A 464 21.29 -21.01 -15.57
CA PHE A 464 22.54 -20.50 -14.99
C PHE A 464 23.63 -21.58 -15.00
N ILE A 465 23.35 -22.82 -14.56
CA ILE A 465 24.32 -23.92 -14.57
C ILE A 465 24.77 -24.21 -16.01
N MET A 466 23.85 -24.26 -16.97
CA MET A 466 24.20 -24.50 -18.37
C MET A 466 25.16 -23.42 -18.91
N LEU A 467 24.86 -22.15 -18.69
CA LEU A 467 25.72 -21.04 -19.11
C LEU A 467 27.06 -21.04 -18.35
N TYR A 468 27.03 -21.33 -17.06
CA TYR A 468 28.23 -21.39 -16.23
C TYR A 468 29.17 -22.52 -16.66
N VAL A 469 28.64 -23.72 -16.95
CA VAL A 469 29.44 -24.84 -17.46
C VAL A 469 30.05 -24.47 -18.85
N SER A 470 29.29 -23.79 -19.72
CA SER A 470 29.82 -23.34 -21.02
C SER A 470 30.99 -22.35 -20.85
N ILE A 471 30.90 -21.43 -19.88
CA ILE A 471 32.01 -20.52 -19.55
C ILE A 471 33.19 -21.31 -18.99
N ALA A 472 32.93 -22.29 -18.10
CA ALA A 472 33.98 -23.12 -17.52
C ALA A 472 34.74 -23.95 -18.56
N MET A 473 34.04 -24.49 -19.56
CA MET A 473 34.67 -25.25 -20.65
C MET A 473 35.49 -24.37 -21.61
N GLY A 474 35.15 -23.08 -21.70
CA GLY A 474 35.91 -22.10 -22.51
C GLY A 474 37.07 -21.44 -21.76
N SER A 475 37.18 -21.64 -20.45
CA SER A 475 38.23 -21.03 -19.62
C SER A 475 39.52 -21.86 -19.63
N SER A 476 40.65 -21.15 -19.71
CA SER A 476 41.99 -21.78 -19.70
C SER A 476 42.45 -22.17 -18.29
N SER A 477 41.77 -21.68 -17.21
CA SER A 477 42.17 -21.91 -15.82
C SER A 477 40.98 -22.31 -14.95
N PHE A 478 41.12 -23.40 -14.19
CA PHE A 478 40.16 -23.86 -13.21
C PHE A 478 39.93 -22.82 -12.08
N THR A 479 40.93 -22.06 -11.70
CA THR A 479 40.84 -21.05 -10.67
C THR A 479 39.95 -19.86 -11.04
N GLU A 480 39.84 -19.54 -12.32
CA GLU A 480 38.94 -18.49 -12.84
C GLU A 480 37.48 -18.93 -12.79
N VAL A 481 37.23 -20.23 -12.78
CA VAL A 481 35.90 -20.82 -12.78
C VAL A 481 35.38 -21.00 -11.34
N PHE A 482 36.20 -21.56 -10.45
CA PHE A 482 35.82 -21.85 -9.07
C PHE A 482 36.01 -20.66 -8.14
N THR A 483 35.27 -19.60 -8.37
CA THR A 483 35.32 -18.36 -7.57
C THR A 483 34.29 -18.39 -6.43
N LEU A 484 34.50 -17.60 -5.37
CA LEU A 484 33.52 -17.39 -4.32
C LEU A 484 32.18 -16.90 -4.86
N GLN A 485 32.21 -16.06 -5.92
CA GLN A 485 31.01 -15.61 -6.62
C GLN A 485 30.22 -16.76 -7.24
N ALA A 486 30.91 -17.70 -7.90
CA ALA A 486 30.28 -18.86 -8.51
C ALA A 486 29.60 -19.76 -7.47
N PHE A 487 30.25 -19.99 -6.32
CA PHE A 487 29.65 -20.71 -5.20
C PHE A 487 28.44 -19.99 -4.63
N ALA A 488 28.53 -18.68 -4.42
CA ALA A 488 27.42 -17.88 -3.91
C ALA A 488 26.23 -17.88 -4.89
N ALA A 489 26.48 -17.72 -6.19
CA ALA A 489 25.45 -17.75 -7.24
C ALA A 489 24.76 -19.12 -7.31
N THR A 490 25.56 -20.20 -7.36
CA THR A 490 25.04 -21.57 -7.40
C THR A 490 24.21 -21.89 -6.17
N GLY A 491 24.73 -21.63 -4.97
CA GLY A 491 24.04 -21.87 -3.71
C GLY A 491 22.73 -21.06 -3.59
N TYR A 492 22.77 -19.80 -3.97
CA TYR A 492 21.58 -18.94 -3.94
C TYR A 492 20.48 -19.42 -4.90
N CYS A 493 20.85 -19.73 -6.16
CA CYS A 493 19.92 -20.27 -7.13
C CYS A 493 19.37 -21.62 -6.72
N LEU A 494 20.21 -22.51 -6.17
CA LEU A 494 19.79 -23.83 -5.67
C LEU A 494 18.77 -23.70 -4.54
N ILE A 495 19.06 -22.91 -3.51
CA ILE A 495 18.14 -22.68 -2.38
C ILE A 495 16.78 -22.16 -2.89
N ARG A 496 16.81 -21.22 -3.83
CA ARG A 496 15.58 -20.68 -4.40
C ARG A 496 14.81 -21.67 -5.26
N SER A 497 15.50 -22.63 -5.87
CA SER A 497 14.89 -23.66 -6.75
C SER A 497 14.19 -24.78 -5.98
N ILE A 498 14.48 -24.99 -4.69
CA ILE A 498 13.93 -26.09 -3.87
C ILE A 498 12.38 -26.11 -3.93
N LYS A 499 11.74 -24.95 -3.84
CA LYS A 499 10.28 -24.85 -3.99
C LYS A 499 9.80 -25.25 -5.38
N GLY A 500 10.57 -24.92 -6.41
CA GLY A 500 10.29 -25.30 -7.79
C GLY A 500 10.35 -26.80 -8.01
N ILE A 501 11.34 -27.47 -7.40
CA ILE A 501 11.45 -28.94 -7.43
C ILE A 501 10.20 -29.59 -6.84
N LYS A 502 9.72 -29.08 -5.71
CA LYS A 502 8.47 -29.58 -5.09
C LYS A 502 7.23 -29.36 -5.97
N THR A 503 7.23 -28.33 -6.80
CA THR A 503 6.14 -28.06 -7.74
C THR A 503 6.18 -29.00 -8.95
N VAL A 504 7.38 -29.38 -9.41
CA VAL A 504 7.57 -30.28 -10.56
C VAL A 504 7.38 -31.74 -10.18
N LYS A 505 7.77 -32.13 -8.96
CA LYS A 505 7.68 -33.53 -8.50
C LYS A 505 6.33 -34.22 -8.76
N PRO A 506 5.17 -33.60 -8.51
CA PRO A 506 3.87 -34.20 -8.82
C PRO A 506 3.55 -34.32 -10.32
N LEU A 507 4.31 -33.62 -11.18
CA LEU A 507 4.16 -33.64 -12.64
C LEU A 507 5.05 -34.69 -13.31
N ILE A 508 6.02 -35.27 -12.54
CA ILE A 508 6.89 -36.33 -13.02
C ILE A 508 6.13 -37.64 -12.86
N GLY A 509 5.50 -38.09 -13.94
CA GLY A 509 4.81 -39.37 -14.06
C GLY A 509 5.17 -40.07 -15.36
N LEU A 510 5.00 -41.38 -15.42
CA LEU A 510 5.13 -42.11 -16.68
C LEU A 510 3.98 -41.70 -17.62
N VAL A 511 4.34 -41.31 -18.84
CA VAL A 511 3.38 -40.92 -19.88
C VAL A 511 2.33 -42.03 -20.02
N GLY A 512 1.06 -41.72 -19.78
CA GLY A 512 -0.07 -42.64 -19.89
C GLY A 512 -0.66 -43.16 -18.58
N GLN A 513 -0.04 -42.95 -17.42
CA GLN A 513 -0.59 -43.47 -16.14
C GLN A 513 -1.49 -42.48 -15.38
N GLU A 514 -1.38 -41.19 -15.58
CA GLU A 514 -2.10 -40.18 -14.78
C GLU A 514 -3.15 -39.35 -15.52
N LEU A 515 -3.12 -39.30 -16.84
CA LEU A 515 -4.11 -38.58 -17.65
C LEU A 515 -5.56 -39.02 -17.40
N PRO A 516 -5.90 -40.33 -17.24
CA PRO A 516 -7.26 -40.77 -16.96
C PRO A 516 -7.79 -40.36 -15.58
N LYS A 517 -6.92 -40.14 -14.59
CA LYS A 517 -7.33 -39.77 -13.22
C LYS A 517 -7.69 -38.29 -13.08
N LEU A 518 -7.06 -37.41 -13.85
CA LEU A 518 -7.32 -35.97 -13.84
C LEU A 518 -8.67 -35.63 -14.52
N GLU A 519 -9.05 -36.36 -15.57
CA GLU A 519 -10.35 -36.20 -16.21
C GLU A 519 -11.52 -36.67 -15.32
N LYS A 520 -11.36 -37.77 -14.60
CA LYS A 520 -12.39 -38.28 -13.68
C LYS A 520 -12.66 -37.35 -12.49
N GLN A 521 -11.66 -36.61 -12.00
CA GLN A 521 -11.88 -35.64 -10.92
C GLN A 521 -12.57 -34.36 -11.38
N LYS A 522 -12.40 -33.94 -12.64
CA LYS A 522 -13.15 -32.79 -13.21
C LYS A 522 -14.60 -33.11 -13.58
N LEU A 523 -14.89 -34.35 -13.95
CA LEU A 523 -16.25 -34.79 -14.28
C LEU A 523 -17.08 -35.25 -13.06
N GLY A 524 -16.42 -35.62 -11.97
CA GLY A 524 -17.09 -36.03 -10.72
C GLY A 524 -17.62 -34.89 -9.86
N GLY A 525 -17.17 -33.65 -10.08
CA GLY A 525 -17.59 -32.47 -9.31
C GLY A 525 -18.82 -31.73 -9.84
N SER A 526 -19.43 -32.17 -10.94
CA SER A 526 -20.54 -31.46 -11.60
C SER A 526 -21.89 -32.23 -11.63
N LYS A 527 -22.07 -33.21 -10.74
CA LYS A 527 -23.39 -33.87 -10.62
C LYS A 527 -23.88 -33.79 -9.18
N GLN A 528 -24.31 -32.61 -8.78
CA GLN A 528 -25.36 -32.48 -7.76
C GLN A 528 -26.11 -31.17 -7.99
N SER A 529 -27.43 -31.31 -8.11
CA SER A 529 -28.51 -30.32 -8.19
C SER A 529 -28.84 -29.72 -9.58
N VAL A 530 -29.55 -30.52 -10.40
CA VAL A 530 -30.58 -29.96 -11.26
C VAL A 530 -31.88 -30.57 -10.75
N ALA A 531 -32.54 -29.87 -9.85
CA ALA A 531 -33.96 -30.06 -9.57
C ALA A 531 -34.73 -29.01 -10.37
N THR A 532 -35.53 -29.52 -11.26
CA THR A 532 -36.60 -28.92 -12.04
C THR A 532 -37.25 -27.68 -11.40
N ALA A 533 -37.17 -26.55 -12.12
CA ALA A 533 -38.21 -25.53 -12.10
C ALA A 533 -38.41 -25.04 -13.55
N GLN A 534 -39.45 -25.51 -14.17
CA GLN A 534 -40.01 -24.95 -15.42
C GLN A 534 -40.59 -23.58 -15.09
N THR A 535 -40.12 -22.55 -15.77
CA THR A 535 -40.83 -21.28 -15.92
C THR A 535 -40.67 -20.80 -17.36
N PRO A 536 -41.74 -20.24 -17.96
CA PRO A 536 -41.88 -20.14 -19.39
C PRO A 536 -41.12 -18.95 -20.00
N CYS A 537 -40.70 -19.18 -21.23
CA CYS A 537 -40.05 -18.23 -22.14
C CYS A 537 -40.90 -16.98 -22.39
N PRO A 538 -40.41 -15.75 -22.26
CA PRO A 538 -41.07 -14.58 -22.83
C PRO A 538 -40.65 -14.42 -24.28
N THR A 539 -41.68 -14.41 -25.16
CA THR A 539 -41.64 -14.07 -26.58
C THR A 539 -41.13 -12.65 -26.81
N PHE A 540 -40.12 -12.52 -27.67
CA PHE A 540 -39.69 -11.23 -28.22
C PHE A 540 -40.66 -10.77 -29.33
N PRO A 541 -41.02 -9.48 -29.39
CA PRO A 541 -41.73 -8.93 -30.54
C PRO A 541 -40.75 -8.61 -31.67
N THR A 542 -41.15 -9.00 -32.89
CA THR A 542 -40.54 -8.66 -34.18
C THR A 542 -40.58 -7.13 -34.44
N PRO A 543 -39.56 -6.54 -35.04
CA PRO A 543 -39.61 -5.14 -35.46
C PRO A 543 -40.29 -5.03 -36.82
N SER A 544 -41.32 -4.20 -36.87
CA SER A 544 -41.94 -3.71 -38.10
C SER A 544 -41.07 -2.66 -38.77
N SER A 545 -40.93 -2.79 -40.07
CA SER A 545 -40.37 -1.86 -41.03
C SER A 545 -41.11 -0.51 -41.04
N GLU A 546 -40.36 0.62 -41.11
CA GLU A 546 -40.64 1.68 -42.07
C GLU A 546 -39.56 2.81 -42.02
N LYS A 547 -39.02 3.05 -43.23
CA LYS A 547 -38.66 4.32 -43.92
C LYS A 547 -37.88 5.40 -43.18
N GLY A 548 -36.65 5.65 -43.52
CA GLY A 548 -36.23 6.56 -44.63
C GLY A 548 -36.18 8.03 -44.23
N LEU A 549 -35.01 8.61 -44.19
CA LEU A 549 -34.68 9.98 -44.69
C LEU A 549 -33.26 10.38 -44.22
N ASP A 550 -32.42 10.44 -45.19
CA ASP A 550 -31.60 11.52 -45.72
C ASP A 550 -30.59 12.29 -44.82
N ASN A 551 -29.37 12.08 -45.22
CA ASN A 551 -28.28 12.96 -45.53
C ASN A 551 -27.97 14.24 -44.71
N SER A 552 -26.71 14.24 -44.42
CA SER A 552 -25.74 15.37 -44.60
C SER A 552 -25.54 16.33 -43.45
N THR A 553 -24.25 16.61 -43.29
CA THR A 553 -23.58 17.74 -42.64
C THR A 553 -23.57 17.78 -41.12
N VAL A 554 -22.40 17.52 -40.54
CA VAL A 554 -21.51 18.55 -39.96
C VAL A 554 -20.21 17.85 -39.50
N ALA A 555 -19.18 18.09 -40.28
CA ALA A 555 -17.79 17.98 -39.84
C ALA A 555 -17.39 19.30 -39.13
N ALA A 556 -16.39 19.16 -38.26
CA ALA A 556 -15.58 20.23 -37.69
C ALA A 556 -16.15 20.94 -36.47
N SER A 557 -15.59 20.58 -35.33
CA SER A 557 -14.87 21.47 -34.40
C SER A 557 -14.68 20.76 -33.06
N LEU A 558 -13.44 20.60 -32.67
CA LEU A 558 -12.97 20.71 -31.28
C LEU A 558 -11.49 20.25 -31.18
N TYR A 559 -10.65 21.10 -31.78
CA TYR A 559 -9.32 21.31 -31.29
C TYR A 559 -9.37 22.58 -30.43
N ARG A 560 -8.97 22.47 -29.12
CA ARG A 560 -8.59 23.45 -28.10
C ARG A 560 -9.44 23.35 -26.84
N ARG A 561 -8.90 22.65 -25.86
CA ARG A 561 -8.36 23.21 -24.60
C ARG A 561 -7.70 22.11 -23.80
#